data_c58603923488141c06b67c8cc1338140
#
_entry.id   c58603923488141c06b67c8cc1338140
#
_cell.length_a   1.000
_cell.length_b   1.000
_cell.length_c   1.000
_cell.angle_alpha   90.00
_cell.angle_beta   90.00
_cell.angle_gamma   90.00
#
_symmetry.space_group_name_H-M   'P 1'
#
loop_
_entity.id
_entity.type
_entity.pdbx_description
1 polymer ?
#
loop_
_entity_poly.entity_id
_entity_poly.type
_entity_poly.pdbx_seq_one_letter_code
_entity_poly.pdbx_strand_id
1 'polypeptide(L)'
;MYKRSGLSISQISYRQVLICLPIIAAAILFSAGNVHAGDASKAQGKWVETWGASPFAFRTFGNAPPPAPFDHQTVREVVRVSVGGQQLQVRFSNEIGTTPLTIGSASVALAGKESSIKPGSLRKLTFGGADSIIIPPGAPALSDPVDLPVKSLSELAVSIYLPELTQASTVHMGRTAFISSAGDFTDATEFSGAKKTTTMVFVSGIYAKEDKDTGVIVTLGDSITDGLRSTPYSYNNWPQDLAERLNRRHGKHRQMAVVNEGITGNQLLRDGAGPSTLGRFDRDVLSTPGLTHIVVLIGINDIGTGGMQFPGSTAPAPAMRTAADIIAGYQQLIARAHSQSPPVRIYGATLTPFEGTFAGYYTPEKENIRMAVNHWIRTSGKFDAVIDFDRAIQDPAHPARMAPGYDSGDKLHPNDAGYRKMSESIDLGLFE
;
A
#
# COMPACT_ATOMS: atom_id res chain seq x y z
N MET A 1 13.81 -63.31 25.88
CA MET A 1 14.92 -63.93 25.11
C MET A 1 14.88 -63.35 23.73
N TYR A 2 15.75 -62.41 23.41
CA TYR A 2 16.46 -62.32 22.14
C TYR A 2 17.55 -61.22 22.27
N LYS A 3 18.70 -61.54 21.72
CA LYS A 3 20.02 -60.97 21.97
C LYS A 3 20.23 -59.60 21.34
N ARG A 4 20.97 -58.74 22.07
CA ARG A 4 21.69 -57.57 21.54
C ARG A 4 22.87 -58.04 20.70
N SER A 5 23.06 -57.43 19.51
CA SER A 5 24.33 -57.46 18.80
C SER A 5 24.77 -56.00 18.58
N GLY A 6 25.88 -55.66 19.24
CA GLY A 6 26.55 -54.37 19.07
C GLY A 6 27.38 -54.38 17.78
N LEU A 7 27.47 -53.22 17.15
CA LEU A 7 28.44 -52.91 16.07
C LEU A 7 29.29 -51.72 16.50
N SER A 8 30.60 -52.01 16.50
CA SER A 8 31.72 -51.15 16.84
C SER A 8 31.94 -50.05 15.79
N ILE A 9 32.18 -48.82 16.26
CA ILE A 9 32.62 -47.71 15.43
C ILE A 9 34.14 -47.74 15.42
N SER A 10 34.74 -47.99 14.24
CA SER A 10 36.17 -47.87 13.98
C SER A 10 36.54 -46.41 13.68
N GLN A 11 37.57 -45.94 14.33
CA GLN A 11 38.21 -44.64 14.19
C GLN A 11 38.82 -44.47 12.79
N ILE A 12 38.50 -43.38 12.11
CA ILE A 12 39.22 -42.94 10.90
C ILE A 12 40.16 -41.81 11.30
N SER A 13 41.46 -42.08 11.15
CA SER A 13 42.58 -41.17 11.38
C SER A 13 42.70 -40.18 10.20
N TYR A 14 42.65 -38.89 10.47
CA TYR A 14 42.99 -37.82 9.48
C TYR A 14 44.52 -37.62 9.43
N ARG A 15 45.13 -38.00 8.30
CA ARG A 15 46.50 -37.55 7.96
C ARG A 15 46.39 -36.18 7.30
N GLN A 16 47.01 -35.19 7.90
CA GLN A 16 47.26 -33.86 7.29
C GLN A 16 48.30 -33.97 6.19
N VAL A 17 47.94 -33.57 4.97
CA VAL A 17 48.88 -33.34 3.87
C VAL A 17 49.06 -31.83 3.75
N LEU A 18 50.26 -31.37 4.18
CA LEU A 18 50.75 -30.02 3.90
C LEU A 18 51.20 -29.96 2.45
N ILE A 19 50.54 -29.17 1.62
CA ILE A 19 51.05 -28.77 0.30
C ILE A 19 51.55 -27.35 0.42
N CYS A 20 52.86 -27.15 0.36
CA CYS A 20 53.54 -25.86 0.20
C CYS A 20 53.40 -25.40 -1.25
N LEU A 21 52.72 -24.29 -1.50
CA LEU A 21 52.78 -23.55 -2.76
C LEU A 21 53.62 -22.30 -2.59
N PRO A 22 54.54 -22.00 -3.51
CA PRO A 22 55.36 -20.77 -3.42
C PRO A 22 54.53 -19.56 -3.89
N ILE A 23 54.53 -18.52 -3.07
CA ILE A 23 53.95 -17.19 -3.39
C ILE A 23 54.91 -16.48 -4.32
N ILE A 24 54.55 -16.33 -5.59
CA ILE A 24 55.23 -15.40 -6.50
C ILE A 24 54.59 -14.02 -6.34
N ALA A 25 55.31 -13.11 -5.68
CA ALA A 25 54.89 -11.71 -5.57
C ALA A 25 55.24 -10.99 -6.88
N ALA A 26 54.26 -10.76 -7.74
CA ALA A 26 54.37 -9.84 -8.87
C ALA A 26 54.03 -8.41 -8.38
N ALA A 27 55.06 -7.56 -8.24
CA ALA A 27 54.91 -6.14 -7.97
C ALA A 27 54.41 -5.45 -9.27
N ILE A 28 53.11 -5.12 -9.32
CA ILE A 28 52.58 -4.25 -10.37
C ILE A 28 52.69 -2.80 -9.87
N LEU A 29 53.61 -2.05 -10.46
CA LEU A 29 53.74 -0.61 -10.30
C LEU A 29 52.50 0.07 -10.96
N PHE A 30 51.51 0.48 -10.17
CA PHE A 30 50.49 1.40 -10.62
C PHE A 30 51.07 2.83 -10.58
N SER A 31 51.27 3.43 -11.76
CA SER A 31 51.48 4.87 -11.89
C SER A 31 50.21 5.58 -11.46
N ALA A 32 50.28 6.32 -10.35
CA ALA A 32 49.19 7.20 -9.92
C ALA A 32 49.07 8.37 -10.91
N GLY A 33 48.27 8.20 -11.93
CA GLY A 33 47.75 9.33 -12.67
C GLY A 33 46.76 10.09 -11.76
N ASN A 34 47.08 11.35 -11.44
CA ASN A 34 46.16 12.27 -10.79
C ASN A 34 44.96 12.49 -11.70
N VAL A 35 43.91 11.65 -11.53
CA VAL A 35 42.57 11.98 -12.03
C VAL A 35 42.05 13.04 -11.07
N HIS A 36 41.97 14.27 -11.53
CA HIS A 36 41.17 15.30 -10.87
C HIS A 36 39.75 14.75 -10.73
N ALA A 37 39.38 14.39 -9.52
CA ALA A 37 37.99 14.18 -9.16
C ALA A 37 37.31 15.55 -9.22
N GLY A 38 36.83 15.90 -10.41
CA GLY A 38 35.90 16.99 -10.59
C GLY A 38 34.67 16.71 -9.77
N ASP A 39 34.26 17.67 -8.98
CA ASP A 39 33.05 17.73 -8.18
C ASP A 39 31.84 17.13 -8.91
N ALA A 40 31.56 15.88 -8.68
CA ALA A 40 30.32 15.20 -9.09
C ALA A 40 29.60 14.61 -7.87
N SER A 41 29.51 15.37 -6.79
CA SER A 41 28.45 15.16 -5.81
C SER A 41 27.17 15.89 -6.27
N LYS A 42 26.69 15.62 -7.48
CA LYS A 42 25.25 15.77 -7.75
C LYS A 42 24.59 14.82 -6.77
N ALA A 43 23.84 15.37 -5.81
CA ALA A 43 23.09 14.62 -4.84
C ALA A 43 22.37 13.48 -5.60
N GLN A 44 22.76 12.25 -5.31
CA GLN A 44 22.17 11.09 -5.96
C GLN A 44 20.75 11.00 -5.41
N GLY A 45 19.74 11.45 -6.21
CA GLY A 45 18.35 11.54 -5.77
C GLY A 45 17.86 10.25 -5.10
N LYS A 46 17.01 10.39 -4.09
CA LYS A 46 16.47 9.26 -3.33
C LYS A 46 15.19 8.74 -3.97
N TRP A 47 15.00 7.43 -3.94
CA TRP A 47 13.74 6.81 -4.27
C TRP A 47 12.75 6.99 -3.13
N VAL A 48 11.55 7.46 -3.46
CA VAL A 48 10.41 7.58 -2.56
C VAL A 48 9.19 6.95 -3.20
N GLU A 49 8.37 6.28 -2.40
CA GLU A 49 7.09 5.83 -2.89
C GLU A 49 6.13 7.01 -2.97
N THR A 50 5.49 7.17 -4.11
CA THR A 50 4.61 8.31 -4.38
C THR A 50 3.17 7.92 -4.61
N TRP A 51 2.92 6.66 -4.86
CA TRP A 51 1.62 6.00 -4.90
C TRP A 51 1.80 4.55 -4.49
N GLY A 52 0.90 4.03 -3.66
CA GLY A 52 0.88 2.65 -3.24
C GLY A 52 -0.54 2.13 -3.08
N ALA A 53 -0.67 0.83 -3.09
CA ALA A 53 -1.91 0.11 -2.86
C ALA A 53 -1.60 -1.25 -2.23
N SER A 54 -2.09 -1.48 -1.02
CA SER A 54 -1.94 -2.76 -0.33
C SER A 54 -2.57 -3.90 -1.13
N PRO A 55 -1.81 -4.92 -1.52
CA PRO A 55 -2.34 -6.06 -2.24
C PRO A 55 -3.17 -6.96 -1.33
N PHE A 56 -4.32 -7.40 -1.81
CA PHE A 56 -5.15 -8.41 -1.15
C PHE A 56 -5.81 -9.36 -2.16
N ALA A 57 -6.29 -10.51 -1.67
CA ALA A 57 -7.01 -11.46 -2.51
C ALA A 57 -8.39 -10.90 -2.90
N PHE A 58 -8.76 -11.06 -4.17
CA PHE A 58 -10.13 -10.75 -4.56
C PHE A 58 -11.11 -11.59 -3.74
N ARG A 59 -12.11 -10.94 -3.19
CA ARG A 59 -13.22 -11.58 -2.47
C ARG A 59 -14.53 -11.13 -3.06
N THR A 60 -15.43 -12.10 -3.25
CA THR A 60 -16.80 -11.82 -3.60
C THR A 60 -17.57 -11.47 -2.32
N PHE A 61 -18.34 -10.40 -2.37
CA PHE A 61 -19.33 -10.09 -1.34
C PHE A 61 -20.70 -10.64 -1.78
N GLY A 62 -21.29 -11.47 -0.97
CA GLY A 62 -22.53 -12.16 -1.31
C GLY A 62 -22.36 -13.18 -2.46
N ASN A 63 -23.31 -13.20 -3.39
CA ASN A 63 -23.33 -14.13 -4.53
C ASN A 63 -22.70 -13.53 -5.81
N ALA A 64 -21.96 -12.43 -5.72
CA ALA A 64 -21.29 -11.86 -6.88
C ALA A 64 -20.22 -12.84 -7.41
N PRO A 65 -20.18 -13.12 -8.73
CA PRO A 65 -19.15 -13.98 -9.28
C PRO A 65 -17.78 -13.30 -9.17
N PRO A 66 -16.69 -14.09 -9.10
CA PRO A 66 -15.34 -13.53 -9.22
C PRO A 66 -15.19 -12.81 -10.56
N PRO A 67 -14.24 -11.85 -10.68
CA PRO A 67 -13.93 -11.25 -11.98
C PRO A 67 -13.58 -12.34 -12.99
N ALA A 68 -14.01 -12.13 -14.23
CA ALA A 68 -13.53 -12.99 -15.31
C ALA A 68 -11.99 -12.94 -15.38
N PRO A 69 -11.33 -14.07 -15.69
CA PRO A 69 -9.89 -14.06 -15.90
C PRO A 69 -9.55 -13.21 -17.12
N PHE A 70 -8.35 -12.65 -17.10
CA PHE A 70 -7.76 -12.03 -18.29
C PHE A 70 -7.25 -13.14 -19.24
N ASP A 71 -7.49 -12.97 -20.52
CA ASP A 71 -7.04 -13.91 -21.55
C ASP A 71 -6.44 -13.14 -22.72
N HIS A 72 -5.10 -13.15 -22.85
CA HIS A 72 -4.37 -12.40 -23.87
C HIS A 72 -4.76 -10.89 -23.91
N GLN A 73 -4.90 -10.26 -22.75
CA GLN A 73 -5.42 -8.89 -22.64
C GLN A 73 -4.40 -7.92 -22.02
N THR A 74 -4.55 -6.65 -22.36
CA THR A 74 -3.83 -5.58 -21.71
C THR A 74 -4.75 -4.88 -20.69
N VAL A 75 -4.23 -4.66 -19.50
CA VAL A 75 -4.87 -3.84 -18.45
C VAL A 75 -4.10 -2.53 -18.34
N ARG A 76 -4.80 -1.40 -18.38
CA ARG A 76 -4.24 -0.06 -18.14
C ARG A 76 -4.85 0.53 -16.90
N GLU A 77 -4.02 0.79 -15.91
CA GLU A 77 -4.41 1.34 -14.62
C GLU A 77 -3.98 2.80 -14.53
N VAL A 78 -4.92 3.66 -14.08
CA VAL A 78 -4.65 5.09 -13.90
C VAL A 78 -4.47 5.37 -12.42
N VAL A 79 -3.30 5.87 -12.07
CA VAL A 79 -2.91 6.19 -10.70
C VAL A 79 -2.46 7.64 -10.59
N ARG A 80 -2.68 8.29 -9.43
CA ARG A 80 -2.26 9.67 -9.20
C ARG A 80 -1.11 9.69 -8.20
N VAL A 81 0.06 10.12 -8.65
CA VAL A 81 1.23 10.28 -7.80
C VAL A 81 1.10 11.49 -6.88
N SER A 82 1.48 11.37 -5.62
CA SER A 82 1.40 12.47 -4.64
C SER A 82 2.55 13.48 -4.80
N VAL A 83 3.74 13.00 -5.12
CA VAL A 83 4.90 13.83 -5.47
C VAL A 83 5.46 13.40 -6.82
N GLY A 84 6.15 14.29 -7.49
CA GLY A 84 6.79 14.02 -8.79
C GLY A 84 8.20 13.48 -8.64
N GLY A 85 8.92 13.43 -9.76
CA GLY A 85 10.32 13.04 -9.85
C GLY A 85 10.81 13.03 -11.30
N GLN A 86 12.10 12.74 -11.49
CA GLN A 86 12.72 12.69 -12.82
C GLN A 86 12.68 11.27 -13.41
N GLN A 87 12.77 10.27 -12.56
CA GLN A 87 12.72 8.85 -12.92
C GLN A 87 11.62 8.16 -12.14
N LEU A 88 11.06 7.11 -12.73
CA LEU A 88 10.04 6.26 -12.12
C LEU A 88 10.46 4.80 -12.13
N GLN A 89 9.98 4.05 -11.14
CA GLN A 89 9.91 2.59 -11.13
C GLN A 89 8.49 2.17 -10.76
N VAL A 90 8.04 1.05 -11.32
CA VAL A 90 6.73 0.46 -11.02
C VAL A 90 6.93 -0.84 -10.27
N ARG A 91 6.27 -0.97 -9.12
CA ARG A 91 6.22 -2.20 -8.34
C ARG A 91 5.00 -3.02 -8.75
N PHE A 92 5.24 -4.25 -9.13
CA PHE A 92 4.21 -5.25 -9.41
C PHE A 92 4.14 -6.26 -8.28
N SER A 93 2.97 -6.85 -8.05
CA SER A 93 2.76 -7.77 -6.95
C SER A 93 2.02 -9.03 -7.40
N ASN A 94 2.60 -10.18 -7.11
CA ASN A 94 1.95 -11.48 -7.07
C ASN A 94 1.95 -12.05 -5.63
N GLU A 95 2.02 -11.15 -4.63
CA GLU A 95 2.20 -11.52 -3.22
C GLU A 95 1.02 -12.30 -2.64
N ILE A 96 -0.15 -12.17 -3.26
CA ILE A 96 -1.36 -12.91 -2.88
C ILE A 96 -1.67 -14.04 -3.88
N GLY A 97 -0.96 -14.09 -5.00
CA GLY A 97 -1.14 -15.12 -6.02
C GLY A 97 -0.67 -16.50 -5.57
N THR A 98 -1.31 -17.53 -6.09
CA THR A 98 -0.98 -18.93 -5.84
C THR A 98 -0.35 -19.63 -7.05
N THR A 99 -0.32 -18.94 -8.19
CA THR A 99 0.31 -19.38 -9.45
C THR A 99 1.30 -18.32 -9.92
N PRO A 100 2.30 -18.66 -10.74
CA PRO A 100 3.17 -17.66 -11.37
C PRO A 100 2.34 -16.64 -12.17
N LEU A 101 2.77 -15.38 -12.15
CA LEU A 101 2.19 -14.29 -12.94
C LEU A 101 3.15 -13.93 -14.07
N THR A 102 2.73 -14.14 -15.32
CA THR A 102 3.49 -13.72 -16.50
C THR A 102 3.03 -12.34 -16.94
N ILE A 103 3.95 -11.37 -16.94
CA ILE A 103 3.79 -10.06 -17.58
C ILE A 103 4.60 -10.11 -18.89
N GLY A 104 3.90 -10.13 -20.02
CA GLY A 104 4.53 -10.24 -21.37
C GLY A 104 5.19 -8.94 -21.81
N SER A 105 4.59 -7.81 -21.45
CA SER A 105 5.14 -6.47 -21.65
C SER A 105 4.49 -5.50 -20.67
N ALA A 106 5.16 -4.38 -20.37
CA ALA A 106 4.62 -3.32 -19.55
C ALA A 106 5.11 -1.95 -20.00
N SER A 107 4.32 -0.91 -19.68
CA SER A 107 4.67 0.48 -19.95
C SER A 107 4.08 1.44 -18.92
N VAL A 108 4.67 2.63 -18.84
CA VAL A 108 4.15 3.76 -18.05
C VAL A 108 4.12 5.02 -18.92
N ALA A 109 3.09 5.84 -18.75
CA ALA A 109 2.94 7.11 -19.45
C ALA A 109 2.20 8.13 -18.60
N LEU A 110 2.21 9.41 -18.97
CA LEU A 110 1.26 10.38 -18.43
C LEU A 110 -0.14 10.04 -18.95
N ALA A 111 -1.12 9.92 -18.04
CA ALA A 111 -2.50 9.63 -18.42
C ALA A 111 -3.11 10.78 -19.22
N GLY A 112 -3.93 10.43 -20.22
CA GLY A 112 -4.79 11.30 -20.96
C GLY A 112 -6.24 11.21 -20.48
N LYS A 113 -7.20 11.42 -21.38
CA LYS A 113 -8.62 11.22 -21.07
C LYS A 113 -8.99 9.75 -21.24
N GLU A 114 -9.79 9.19 -20.32
CA GLU A 114 -10.20 7.79 -20.33
C GLU A 114 -8.99 6.84 -20.44
N SER A 115 -8.98 5.92 -21.39
CA SER A 115 -7.86 4.97 -21.61
C SER A 115 -6.67 5.54 -22.38
N SER A 116 -6.71 6.84 -22.78
CA SER A 116 -5.62 7.43 -23.57
C SER A 116 -4.41 7.84 -22.72
N ILE A 117 -3.28 8.00 -23.39
CA ILE A 117 -2.04 8.54 -22.81
C ILE A 117 -1.62 9.81 -23.51
N LYS A 118 -0.85 10.67 -22.83
CA LYS A 118 -0.30 11.88 -23.47
C LYS A 118 0.78 11.51 -24.48
N PRO A 119 0.74 12.06 -25.71
CA PRO A 119 1.74 11.79 -26.74
C PRO A 119 3.17 12.06 -26.24
N GLY A 120 4.11 11.20 -26.62
CA GLY A 120 5.53 11.32 -26.29
C GLY A 120 5.91 10.95 -24.85
N SER A 121 4.94 10.65 -23.98
CA SER A 121 5.19 10.32 -22.57
C SER A 121 5.39 8.81 -22.31
N LEU A 122 5.09 7.95 -23.27
CA LEU A 122 5.21 6.51 -23.09
C LEU A 122 6.66 6.08 -22.87
N ARG A 123 6.85 5.25 -21.84
CA ARG A 123 8.11 4.54 -21.56
C ARG A 123 7.82 3.06 -21.40
N LYS A 124 8.52 2.24 -22.13
CA LYS A 124 8.52 0.78 -21.93
C LYS A 124 9.18 0.46 -20.60
N LEU A 125 8.62 -0.45 -19.84
CA LEU A 125 9.20 -0.97 -18.62
C LEU A 125 9.97 -2.25 -18.95
N THR A 126 11.12 -2.43 -18.30
CA THR A 126 11.95 -3.63 -18.37
C THR A 126 12.23 -4.17 -16.97
N PHE A 127 12.74 -5.39 -16.90
CA PHE A 127 13.00 -6.12 -15.66
C PHE A 127 14.39 -6.76 -15.75
N GLY A 128 15.41 -6.07 -15.23
CA GLY A 128 16.81 -6.45 -15.42
C GLY A 128 17.20 -6.44 -16.90
N GLY A 129 16.66 -5.51 -17.69
CA GLY A 129 16.85 -5.37 -19.13
C GLY A 129 15.94 -6.25 -19.99
N ALA A 130 15.16 -7.18 -19.41
CA ALA A 130 14.20 -8.01 -20.15
C ALA A 130 12.84 -7.31 -20.31
N ASP A 131 12.18 -7.51 -21.44
CA ASP A 131 10.87 -6.92 -21.75
C ASP A 131 9.70 -7.56 -20.98
N SER A 132 9.90 -8.78 -20.49
CA SER A 132 8.89 -9.59 -19.80
C SER A 132 9.44 -10.14 -18.50
N ILE A 133 8.53 -10.55 -17.61
CA ILE A 133 8.89 -11.18 -16.34
C ILE A 133 7.85 -12.23 -15.94
N ILE A 134 8.31 -13.28 -15.26
CA ILE A 134 7.46 -14.23 -14.53
C ILE A 134 7.68 -13.97 -13.04
N ILE A 135 6.63 -13.52 -12.36
CA ILE A 135 6.66 -13.23 -10.91
C ILE A 135 6.16 -14.48 -10.16
N PRO A 136 7.00 -15.11 -9.33
CA PRO A 136 6.57 -16.28 -8.55
C PRO A 136 5.40 -15.95 -7.60
N PRO A 137 4.60 -16.94 -7.19
CA PRO A 137 3.61 -16.77 -6.15
C PRO A 137 4.24 -16.23 -4.87
N GLY A 138 3.55 -15.29 -4.20
CA GLY A 138 4.02 -14.69 -2.95
C GLY A 138 5.10 -13.62 -3.10
N ALA A 139 5.49 -13.25 -4.34
CA ALA A 139 6.58 -12.31 -4.57
C ALA A 139 6.12 -11.00 -5.24
N PRO A 140 6.79 -9.86 -4.95
CA PRO A 140 6.74 -8.66 -5.76
C PRO A 140 7.82 -8.68 -6.85
N ALA A 141 7.70 -7.75 -7.80
CA ALA A 141 8.76 -7.40 -8.74
C ALA A 141 8.84 -5.88 -8.91
N LEU A 142 10.03 -5.36 -9.20
CA LEU A 142 10.25 -3.95 -9.47
C LEU A 142 10.79 -3.79 -10.89
N SER A 143 10.25 -2.84 -11.65
CA SER A 143 10.78 -2.50 -12.97
C SER A 143 12.15 -1.85 -12.87
N ASP A 144 12.90 -1.87 -13.96
CA ASP A 144 14.05 -0.99 -14.12
C ASP A 144 13.60 0.48 -14.08
N PRO A 145 14.48 1.43 -13.69
CA PRO A 145 14.17 2.85 -13.75
C PRO A 145 13.92 3.34 -15.18
N VAL A 146 12.93 4.23 -15.34
CA VAL A 146 12.67 4.90 -16.62
C VAL A 146 12.72 6.42 -16.46
N ASP A 147 13.28 7.11 -17.44
CA ASP A 147 13.33 8.56 -17.51
C ASP A 147 11.96 9.10 -17.97
N LEU A 148 11.15 9.48 -17.01
CA LEU A 148 9.86 10.13 -17.23
C LEU A 148 9.66 11.23 -16.17
N PRO A 149 10.01 12.48 -16.48
CA PRO A 149 9.76 13.59 -15.56
C PRO A 149 8.27 13.77 -15.31
N VAL A 150 7.86 13.73 -14.07
CA VAL A 150 6.47 13.93 -13.64
C VAL A 150 6.37 15.01 -12.58
N LYS A 151 5.27 15.75 -12.59
CA LYS A 151 4.95 16.74 -11.55
C LYS A 151 4.13 16.07 -10.45
N SER A 152 4.19 16.63 -9.23
CA SER A 152 3.27 16.24 -8.16
C SER A 152 1.83 16.27 -8.63
N LEU A 153 1.01 15.35 -8.12
CA LEU A 153 -0.40 15.18 -8.44
C LEU A 153 -0.70 14.86 -9.93
N SER A 154 0.31 14.44 -10.70
CA SER A 154 0.09 13.94 -12.06
C SER A 154 -0.56 12.56 -12.04
N GLU A 155 -1.37 12.28 -13.05
CA GLU A 155 -1.90 10.95 -13.30
C GLU A 155 -0.98 10.20 -14.27
N LEU A 156 -0.71 8.96 -13.92
CA LEU A 156 0.06 7.99 -14.71
C LEU A 156 -0.85 6.86 -15.18
N ALA A 157 -0.64 6.41 -16.40
CA ALA A 157 -1.22 5.22 -16.97
C ALA A 157 -0.15 4.11 -16.97
N VAL A 158 -0.35 3.06 -16.19
CA VAL A 158 0.49 1.86 -16.19
C VAL A 158 -0.24 0.78 -16.98
N SER A 159 0.37 0.27 -18.03
CA SER A 159 -0.21 -0.79 -18.87
C SER A 159 0.59 -2.07 -18.71
N ILE A 160 -0.12 -3.20 -18.53
CA ILE A 160 0.47 -4.54 -18.43
C ILE A 160 -0.26 -5.47 -19.42
N TYR A 161 0.50 -6.23 -20.18
CA TYR A 161 -0.03 -7.28 -21.03
C TYR A 161 0.09 -8.64 -20.34
N LEU A 162 -1.04 -9.33 -20.26
CA LEU A 162 -1.18 -10.65 -19.65
C LEU A 162 -1.37 -11.66 -20.79
N PRO A 163 -0.28 -12.36 -21.24
CA PRO A 163 -0.29 -13.20 -22.42
C PRO A 163 -0.98 -14.56 -22.22
N GLU A 164 -1.28 -14.92 -20.99
CA GLU A 164 -1.88 -16.20 -20.60
C GLU A 164 -3.18 -15.99 -19.84
N LEU A 165 -3.99 -17.03 -19.73
CA LEU A 165 -5.19 -17.01 -18.91
C LEU A 165 -4.82 -16.73 -17.44
N THR A 166 -5.10 -15.53 -16.96
CA THR A 166 -4.63 -15.01 -15.67
C THR A 166 -5.80 -14.60 -14.77
N GLN A 167 -5.88 -15.17 -13.57
CA GLN A 167 -6.88 -14.77 -12.58
C GLN A 167 -6.44 -13.48 -11.85
N ALA A 168 -7.39 -12.62 -11.53
CA ALA A 168 -7.17 -11.45 -10.67
C ALA A 168 -6.92 -11.89 -9.22
N SER A 169 -5.73 -12.41 -8.94
CA SER A 169 -5.36 -12.96 -7.62
C SER A 169 -4.89 -11.90 -6.63
N THR A 170 -4.27 -10.83 -7.14
CA THR A 170 -3.77 -9.71 -6.34
C THR A 170 -4.46 -8.44 -6.83
N VAL A 171 -5.30 -7.86 -6.00
CA VAL A 171 -6.21 -6.78 -6.40
C VAL A 171 -6.14 -5.60 -5.44
N HIS A 172 -6.58 -4.46 -5.95
CA HIS A 172 -6.94 -3.27 -5.19
C HIS A 172 -8.24 -2.68 -5.74
N MET A 173 -9.12 -2.20 -4.86
CA MET A 173 -10.46 -1.73 -5.24
C MET A 173 -10.55 -0.20 -5.25
N GLY A 174 -11.59 0.32 -5.89
CA GLY A 174 -11.92 1.74 -5.83
C GLY A 174 -11.09 2.66 -6.75
N ARG A 175 -10.35 2.10 -7.73
CA ARG A 175 -9.49 2.87 -8.66
C ARG A 175 -10.01 2.78 -10.11
N THR A 176 -9.29 3.41 -11.03
CA THR A 176 -9.64 3.42 -12.46
C THR A 176 -8.72 2.50 -13.23
N ALA A 177 -9.31 1.52 -13.92
CA ALA A 177 -8.60 0.66 -14.86
C ALA A 177 -9.41 0.44 -16.14
N PHE A 178 -8.72 0.09 -17.21
CA PHE A 178 -9.28 -0.20 -18.52
C PHE A 178 -8.75 -1.56 -19.00
N ILE A 179 -9.64 -2.43 -19.43
CA ILE A 179 -9.32 -3.75 -19.97
C ILE A 179 -9.54 -3.70 -21.49
N SER A 180 -8.52 -4.07 -22.26
CA SER A 180 -8.56 -4.08 -23.72
C SER A 180 -9.35 -5.28 -24.27
N SER A 181 -9.58 -5.32 -25.58
CA SER A 181 -9.77 -6.55 -26.33
C SER A 181 -8.52 -7.44 -26.23
N ALA A 182 -8.59 -8.67 -26.77
CA ALA A 182 -7.40 -9.54 -26.81
C ALA A 182 -6.27 -8.88 -27.61
N GLY A 183 -5.06 -8.91 -27.07
CA GLY A 183 -3.85 -8.37 -27.69
C GLY A 183 -2.97 -7.57 -26.74
N ASP A 184 -1.73 -7.36 -27.16
CA ASP A 184 -0.80 -6.44 -26.51
C ASP A 184 -1.01 -5.01 -27.01
N PHE A 185 -1.49 -4.15 -26.14
CA PHE A 185 -1.72 -2.72 -26.36
C PHE A 185 -0.89 -1.85 -25.41
N THR A 186 0.18 -2.38 -24.84
CA THR A 186 1.00 -1.64 -23.86
C THR A 186 1.62 -0.37 -24.44
N ASP A 187 1.88 -0.34 -25.75
CA ASP A 187 2.39 0.83 -26.50
C ASP A 187 1.29 1.67 -27.18
N ALA A 188 0.03 1.22 -27.13
CA ALA A 188 -1.07 1.94 -27.77
C ALA A 188 -1.39 3.26 -27.04
N THR A 189 -1.63 4.31 -27.82
CA THR A 189 -2.04 5.61 -27.28
C THR A 189 -3.43 5.60 -26.65
N GLU A 190 -4.31 4.72 -27.11
CA GLU A 190 -5.68 4.55 -26.61
C GLU A 190 -6.14 3.10 -26.82
N PHE A 191 -7.03 2.62 -25.95
CA PHE A 191 -7.69 1.33 -26.11
C PHE A 191 -9.07 1.52 -26.75
N SER A 192 -9.23 1.18 -28.00
CA SER A 192 -10.55 1.19 -28.64
C SER A 192 -11.46 0.15 -27.98
N GLY A 193 -12.66 0.59 -27.57
CA GLY A 193 -13.65 -0.30 -26.95
C GLY A 193 -13.28 -0.87 -25.59
N ALA A 194 -12.37 -0.21 -24.87
CA ALA A 194 -11.94 -0.67 -23.53
C ALA A 194 -13.11 -0.76 -22.54
N LYS A 195 -13.10 -1.84 -21.73
CA LYS A 195 -14.00 -1.97 -20.60
C LYS A 195 -13.43 -1.24 -19.39
N LYS A 196 -14.13 -0.20 -18.91
CA LYS A 196 -13.75 0.49 -17.67
C LYS A 196 -14.15 -0.30 -16.45
N THR A 197 -13.28 -0.34 -15.44
CA THR A 197 -13.50 -1.04 -14.16
C THR A 197 -12.89 -0.25 -13.01
N THR A 198 -13.32 -0.53 -11.80
CA THR A 198 -12.73 -0.03 -10.55
C THR A 198 -11.74 -1.02 -9.92
N THR A 199 -11.63 -2.23 -10.45
CA THR A 199 -10.70 -3.24 -9.97
C THR A 199 -9.35 -3.05 -10.66
N MET A 200 -8.32 -2.79 -9.87
CA MET A 200 -6.93 -2.76 -10.30
C MET A 200 -6.26 -4.08 -9.94
N VAL A 201 -5.26 -4.49 -10.70
CA VAL A 201 -4.60 -5.78 -10.54
C VAL A 201 -3.09 -5.65 -10.69
N PHE A 202 -2.36 -6.32 -9.83
CA PHE A 202 -0.92 -6.54 -9.92
C PHE A 202 -0.01 -5.29 -9.78
N VAL A 203 -0.46 -4.07 -10.06
CA VAL A 203 0.32 -2.86 -9.78
C VAL A 203 0.13 -2.48 -8.32
N SER A 204 1.22 -2.39 -7.55
CA SER A 204 1.14 -2.13 -6.11
C SER A 204 1.92 -0.91 -5.63
N GLY A 205 2.77 -0.30 -6.48
CA GLY A 205 3.50 0.90 -6.09
C GLY A 205 4.10 1.64 -7.27
N ILE A 206 4.24 2.94 -7.12
CA ILE A 206 5.01 3.83 -8.00
C ILE A 206 6.07 4.50 -7.16
N TYR A 207 7.32 4.31 -7.55
CA TYR A 207 8.47 4.98 -6.92
C TYR A 207 8.96 6.10 -7.84
N ALA A 208 9.22 7.25 -7.26
CA ALA A 208 9.81 8.38 -7.96
C ALA A 208 11.20 8.67 -7.39
N LYS A 209 12.15 9.01 -8.27
CA LYS A 209 13.46 9.49 -7.85
C LYS A 209 13.41 11.00 -7.74
N GLU A 210 13.58 11.50 -6.52
CA GLU A 210 13.46 12.91 -6.18
C GLU A 210 14.80 13.46 -5.65
N ASP A 211 15.22 14.60 -6.17
CA ASP A 211 16.45 15.26 -5.74
C ASP A 211 16.27 16.07 -4.45
N LYS A 212 15.02 16.37 -4.07
CA LYS A 212 14.70 17.09 -2.85
C LYS A 212 14.66 16.15 -1.65
N ASP A 213 14.83 16.70 -0.45
CA ASP A 213 14.55 15.97 0.78
C ASP A 213 13.04 15.77 0.90
N THR A 214 12.60 14.61 0.42
CA THR A 214 11.20 14.19 0.42
C THR A 214 10.99 13.09 1.44
N GLY A 215 9.99 13.26 2.31
CA GLY A 215 9.52 12.22 3.22
C GLY A 215 8.26 11.55 2.68
N VAL A 216 7.93 10.37 3.21
CA VAL A 216 6.71 9.64 2.86
C VAL A 216 5.84 9.46 4.10
N ILE A 217 4.56 9.79 3.94
CA ILE A 217 3.49 9.52 4.88
C ILE A 217 2.70 8.31 4.36
N VAL A 218 2.71 7.22 5.09
CA VAL A 218 1.80 6.10 4.81
C VAL A 218 0.54 6.24 5.63
N THR A 219 -0.61 6.24 4.95
CA THR A 219 -1.92 6.23 5.59
C THR A 219 -2.44 4.79 5.64
N LEU A 220 -2.43 4.21 6.83
CA LEU A 220 -2.75 2.80 7.08
C LEU A 220 -4.16 2.68 7.63
N GLY A 221 -5.01 1.87 7.01
CA GLY A 221 -6.39 1.77 7.47
C GLY A 221 -7.27 0.78 6.74
N ASP A 222 -8.55 0.99 6.90
CA ASP A 222 -9.64 0.21 6.30
C ASP A 222 -10.34 0.98 5.15
N SER A 223 -11.62 0.71 4.92
CA SER A 223 -12.44 1.37 3.88
C SER A 223 -12.50 2.89 3.99
N ILE A 224 -12.39 3.44 5.21
CA ILE A 224 -12.43 4.89 5.42
C ILE A 224 -11.12 5.52 4.95
N THR A 225 -9.99 4.83 5.08
CA THR A 225 -8.71 5.27 4.54
C THR A 225 -8.61 5.00 3.04
N ASP A 226 -9.08 3.83 2.57
CA ASP A 226 -9.19 3.49 1.15
C ASP A 226 -10.03 4.53 0.38
N GLY A 227 -11.09 5.06 1.00
CA GLY A 227 -11.97 6.09 0.42
C GLY A 227 -13.28 5.52 -0.14
N LEU A 228 -13.78 4.43 0.44
CA LEU A 228 -15.06 3.83 0.04
C LEU A 228 -16.20 4.85 0.17
N ARG A 229 -17.13 4.86 -0.78
CA ARG A 229 -18.24 5.81 -0.90
C ARG A 229 -17.88 7.24 -1.30
N SER A 230 -16.61 7.56 -1.56
CA SER A 230 -16.28 8.77 -2.32
C SER A 230 -16.79 8.65 -3.76
N THR A 231 -16.89 9.76 -4.47
CA THR A 231 -17.28 9.76 -5.89
C THR A 231 -16.41 8.80 -6.69
N PRO A 232 -16.99 7.79 -7.38
CA PRO A 232 -16.24 6.82 -8.18
C PRO A 232 -15.32 7.49 -9.20
N TYR A 233 -14.15 6.90 -9.42
CA TYR A 233 -13.14 7.40 -10.37
C TYR A 233 -12.58 8.79 -10.03
N SER A 234 -12.77 9.26 -8.80
CA SER A 234 -12.22 10.51 -8.30
C SER A 234 -11.13 10.27 -7.27
N TYR A 235 -10.52 11.36 -6.81
CA TYR A 235 -9.50 11.34 -5.75
C TYR A 235 -10.02 11.99 -4.46
N ASN A 236 -11.35 11.94 -4.22
CA ASN A 236 -12.02 12.58 -3.09
C ASN A 236 -11.99 11.72 -1.82
N ASN A 237 -10.81 11.29 -1.39
CA ASN A 237 -10.60 10.62 -0.11
C ASN A 237 -9.59 11.40 0.73
N TRP A 238 -9.61 11.23 2.06
CA TRP A 238 -8.80 12.05 2.94
C TRP A 238 -7.28 11.95 2.71
N PRO A 239 -6.68 10.81 2.31
CA PRO A 239 -5.25 10.76 1.97
C PRO A 239 -4.89 11.58 0.74
N GLN A 240 -5.71 11.56 -0.31
CA GLN A 240 -5.49 12.36 -1.51
C GLN A 240 -5.70 13.85 -1.26
N ASP A 241 -6.74 14.22 -0.48
CA ASP A 241 -6.94 15.59 -0.02
C ASP A 241 -5.76 16.08 0.83
N LEU A 242 -5.17 15.22 1.67
CA LEU A 242 -3.95 15.54 2.43
C LEU A 242 -2.77 15.79 1.48
N ALA A 243 -2.57 14.93 0.47
CA ALA A 243 -1.52 15.12 -0.54
C ALA A 243 -1.67 16.46 -1.27
N GLU A 244 -2.91 16.83 -1.65
CA GLU A 244 -3.17 18.13 -2.27
C GLU A 244 -2.87 19.30 -1.33
N ARG A 245 -3.27 19.22 -0.07
CA ARG A 245 -3.00 20.27 0.94
C ARG A 245 -1.50 20.44 1.16
N LEU A 246 -0.74 19.35 1.27
CA LEU A 246 0.71 19.39 1.42
C LEU A 246 1.39 20.00 0.20
N ASN A 247 0.93 19.68 -1.02
CA ASN A 247 1.46 20.27 -2.25
C ASN A 247 1.12 21.76 -2.46
N ARG A 248 0.03 22.26 -1.83
CA ARG A 248 -0.36 23.68 -1.88
C ARG A 248 0.37 24.54 -0.83
N ARG A 249 1.16 23.95 0.06
CA ARG A 249 1.89 24.75 1.08
C ARG A 249 2.89 25.68 0.42
N HIS A 250 2.87 26.92 0.87
CA HIS A 250 3.84 27.93 0.46
C HIS A 250 4.98 28.03 1.49
N GLY A 251 6.20 28.31 1.02
CA GLY A 251 7.36 28.46 1.90
C GLY A 251 8.37 27.31 1.81
N LYS A 252 9.34 27.33 2.71
CA LYS A 252 10.38 26.28 2.80
C LYS A 252 9.91 25.14 3.71
N HIS A 253 9.08 24.28 3.18
CA HIS A 253 8.65 23.06 3.86
C HIS A 253 9.28 21.84 3.20
N ARG A 254 9.52 20.79 3.99
CA ARG A 254 9.88 19.49 3.46
C ARG A 254 8.77 18.99 2.54
N GLN A 255 9.13 18.45 1.38
CA GLN A 255 8.16 17.81 0.50
C GLN A 255 7.73 16.47 1.09
N MET A 256 6.44 16.19 1.06
CA MET A 256 5.87 14.96 1.63
C MET A 256 5.04 14.23 0.58
N ALA A 257 5.39 12.99 0.29
CA ALA A 257 4.52 12.06 -0.43
C ALA A 257 3.46 11.49 0.53
N VAL A 258 2.31 11.15 -0.01
CA VAL A 258 1.24 10.44 0.71
C VAL A 258 0.90 9.17 -0.04
N VAL A 259 1.00 8.03 0.65
CA VAL A 259 0.73 6.70 0.13
C VAL A 259 -0.45 6.12 0.88
N ASN A 260 -1.46 5.61 0.16
CA ASN A 260 -2.69 5.10 0.75
C ASN A 260 -2.68 3.56 0.80
N GLU A 261 -2.47 3.01 1.99
CA GLU A 261 -2.45 1.58 2.28
C GLU A 261 -3.76 1.12 2.99
N GLY A 262 -4.88 1.76 2.66
CA GLY A 262 -6.21 1.35 3.09
C GLY A 262 -6.68 0.09 2.35
N ILE A 263 -7.31 -0.83 3.07
CA ILE A 263 -8.01 -1.99 2.50
C ILE A 263 -9.46 -1.99 3.00
N THR A 264 -10.41 -1.87 2.10
CA THR A 264 -11.85 -1.94 2.46
C THR A 264 -12.17 -3.21 3.26
N GLY A 265 -12.79 -3.03 4.45
CA GLY A 265 -13.14 -4.13 5.37
C GLY A 265 -11.99 -4.68 6.21
N ASN A 266 -10.79 -4.08 6.13
CA ASN A 266 -9.61 -4.55 6.87
C ASN A 266 -9.79 -4.44 8.39
N GLN A 267 -9.14 -5.34 9.11
CA GLN A 267 -9.13 -5.41 10.57
C GLN A 267 -7.71 -5.29 11.09
N LEU A 268 -7.56 -4.78 12.31
CA LEU A 268 -6.29 -4.67 12.98
C LEU A 268 -5.74 -6.05 13.37
N LEU A 269 -6.61 -6.90 13.95
CA LEU A 269 -6.22 -8.08 14.72
C LEU A 269 -6.46 -9.40 14.00
N ARG A 270 -7.15 -9.40 12.86
CA ARG A 270 -7.59 -10.63 12.22
C ARG A 270 -7.59 -10.48 10.70
N ASP A 271 -7.21 -11.55 10.02
CA ASP A 271 -7.43 -11.66 8.58
C ASP A 271 -8.93 -11.64 8.28
N GLY A 272 -9.28 -10.93 7.24
CA GLY A 272 -10.65 -10.72 6.82
C GLY A 272 -10.67 -10.31 5.37
N ALA A 273 -11.12 -9.11 5.09
CA ALA A 273 -10.88 -8.48 3.80
C ALA A 273 -9.38 -8.08 3.74
N GLY A 274 -8.56 -8.97 3.23
CA GLY A 274 -7.10 -8.88 3.26
C GLY A 274 -6.46 -9.39 4.56
N PRO A 275 -5.11 -9.47 4.61
CA PRO A 275 -4.37 -9.78 5.81
C PRO A 275 -4.63 -8.74 6.91
N SER A 276 -4.57 -9.15 8.18
CA SER A 276 -4.69 -8.23 9.32
C SER A 276 -3.65 -7.10 9.20
N THR A 277 -4.00 -5.92 9.69
CA THR A 277 -3.08 -4.78 9.68
C THR A 277 -1.77 -5.12 10.39
N LEU A 278 -1.83 -5.87 11.50
CA LEU A 278 -0.63 -6.38 12.17
C LEU A 278 0.21 -7.31 11.28
N GLY A 279 -0.44 -8.16 10.49
CA GLY A 279 0.23 -9.11 9.60
C GLY A 279 0.88 -8.47 8.38
N ARG A 280 0.25 -7.41 7.82
CA ARG A 280 0.72 -6.72 6.62
C ARG A 280 1.61 -5.50 6.89
N PHE A 281 1.83 -5.12 8.14
CA PHE A 281 2.49 -3.87 8.51
C PHE A 281 3.91 -3.73 7.97
N ASP A 282 4.71 -4.80 8.01
CA ASP A 282 6.09 -4.76 7.47
C ASP A 282 6.08 -4.63 5.95
N ARG A 283 5.22 -5.41 5.28
CA ARG A 283 5.12 -5.42 3.83
C ARG A 283 4.59 -4.10 3.26
N ASP A 284 3.49 -3.58 3.82
CA ASP A 284 2.74 -2.47 3.22
C ASP A 284 3.18 -1.11 3.78
N VAL A 285 3.90 -1.09 4.91
CA VAL A 285 4.26 0.16 5.58
C VAL A 285 5.77 0.29 5.79
N LEU A 286 6.38 -0.64 6.55
CA LEU A 286 7.78 -0.47 6.95
C LEU A 286 8.77 -0.64 5.78
N SER A 287 8.38 -1.34 4.71
CA SER A 287 9.19 -1.47 3.49
C SER A 287 9.06 -0.29 2.52
N THR A 288 8.21 0.70 2.81
CA THR A 288 7.97 1.86 1.94
C THR A 288 9.22 2.72 1.78
N PRO A 289 9.74 2.91 0.54
CA PRO A 289 10.90 3.77 0.31
C PRO A 289 10.62 5.23 0.71
N GLY A 290 11.47 5.78 1.57
CA GLY A 290 11.36 7.16 2.05
C GLY A 290 10.39 7.35 3.22
N LEU A 291 9.88 6.28 3.83
CA LEU A 291 8.97 6.33 4.97
C LEU A 291 9.51 7.19 6.11
N THR A 292 8.70 8.12 6.59
CA THR A 292 9.00 8.98 7.74
C THR A 292 7.85 9.08 8.74
N HIS A 293 6.62 8.94 8.25
CA HIS A 293 5.41 9.10 9.06
C HIS A 293 4.38 8.03 8.70
N ILE A 294 3.63 7.60 9.69
CA ILE A 294 2.48 6.70 9.55
C ILE A 294 1.27 7.36 10.18
N VAL A 295 0.13 7.38 9.49
CA VAL A 295 -1.16 7.74 10.08
C VAL A 295 -2.03 6.50 10.13
N VAL A 296 -2.46 6.08 11.32
CA VAL A 296 -3.21 4.84 11.55
C VAL A 296 -4.67 5.16 11.85
N LEU A 297 -5.58 4.70 10.98
CA LEU A 297 -7.03 4.72 11.18
C LEU A 297 -7.59 3.31 10.92
N ILE A 298 -7.65 2.48 11.93
CA ILE A 298 -8.04 1.07 11.82
C ILE A 298 -8.68 0.59 13.12
N GLY A 299 -9.60 -0.37 13.08
CA GLY A 299 -10.20 -0.99 14.26
C GLY A 299 -11.71 -0.98 14.25
N ILE A 300 -12.35 -0.13 13.44
CA ILE A 300 -13.82 -0.08 13.38
C ILE A 300 -14.42 -1.42 12.91
N ASN A 301 -13.73 -2.15 12.01
CA ASN A 301 -14.17 -3.47 11.56
C ASN A 301 -13.93 -4.56 12.62
N ASP A 302 -12.89 -4.44 13.45
CA ASP A 302 -12.69 -5.34 14.61
C ASP A 302 -13.85 -5.24 15.59
N ILE A 303 -14.33 -4.02 15.84
CA ILE A 303 -15.48 -3.72 16.70
C ILE A 303 -16.78 -4.15 16.01
N GLY A 304 -17.03 -3.63 14.81
CA GLY A 304 -18.31 -3.76 14.11
C GLY A 304 -18.67 -5.20 13.76
N THR A 305 -17.70 -6.00 13.29
CA THR A 305 -17.95 -7.39 12.87
C THR A 305 -17.98 -8.39 14.02
N GLY A 306 -17.50 -8.02 15.21
CA GLY A 306 -17.54 -8.88 16.38
C GLY A 306 -18.98 -9.33 16.71
N GLY A 307 -19.19 -10.62 16.93
CA GLY A 307 -20.50 -11.21 17.22
C GLY A 307 -21.50 -11.22 16.04
N MET A 308 -21.12 -10.75 14.84
CA MET A 308 -22.01 -10.74 13.69
C MET A 308 -21.99 -12.08 12.94
N GLN A 309 -23.17 -12.63 12.70
CA GLN A 309 -23.35 -13.70 11.74
C GLN A 309 -23.60 -13.10 10.36
N PHE A 310 -22.67 -13.30 9.42
CA PHE A 310 -22.84 -12.80 8.06
C PHE A 310 -23.89 -13.64 7.30
N PRO A 311 -24.82 -13.01 6.56
CA PRO A 311 -25.79 -13.73 5.75
C PRO A 311 -25.12 -14.72 4.79
N GLY A 312 -25.61 -15.98 4.78
CA GLY A 312 -25.05 -17.05 3.95
C GLY A 312 -23.76 -17.67 4.41
N SER A 313 -23.15 -17.19 5.51
CA SER A 313 -21.95 -17.78 6.09
C SER A 313 -22.31 -18.92 7.04
N THR A 314 -21.64 -20.06 6.87
CA THR A 314 -21.68 -21.19 7.83
C THR A 314 -20.58 -21.11 8.89
N ALA A 315 -19.63 -20.16 8.75
CA ALA A 315 -18.59 -19.93 9.73
C ALA A 315 -19.19 -19.32 11.02
N PRO A 316 -18.68 -19.68 12.20
CA PRO A 316 -19.08 -19.04 13.45
C PRO A 316 -18.89 -17.51 13.39
N ALA A 317 -19.79 -16.79 14.08
CA ALA A 317 -19.63 -15.35 14.24
C ALA A 317 -18.26 -15.05 14.86
N PRO A 318 -17.54 -14.02 14.36
CA PRO A 318 -16.27 -13.61 14.95
C PRO A 318 -16.45 -13.24 16.43
N ALA A 319 -15.47 -13.59 17.26
CA ALA A 319 -15.49 -13.16 18.65
C ALA A 319 -15.51 -11.63 18.78
N MET A 320 -16.26 -11.12 19.76
CA MET A 320 -16.20 -9.70 20.14
C MET A 320 -14.78 -9.34 20.57
N ARG A 321 -14.29 -8.19 20.13
CA ARG A 321 -13.03 -7.62 20.58
C ARG A 321 -13.27 -6.61 21.69
N THR A 322 -12.40 -6.59 22.67
CA THR A 322 -12.41 -5.57 23.73
C THR A 322 -11.58 -4.36 23.30
N ALA A 323 -11.77 -3.22 23.96
CA ALA A 323 -10.88 -2.07 23.78
C ALA A 323 -9.42 -2.42 24.09
N ALA A 324 -9.18 -3.27 25.09
CA ALA A 324 -7.83 -3.72 25.45
C ALA A 324 -7.15 -4.51 24.32
N ASP A 325 -7.87 -5.37 23.61
CA ASP A 325 -7.34 -6.10 22.45
C ASP A 325 -6.87 -5.14 21.34
N ILE A 326 -7.69 -4.15 21.01
CA ILE A 326 -7.39 -3.15 19.98
C ILE A 326 -6.20 -2.29 20.40
N ILE A 327 -6.18 -1.83 21.65
CA ILE A 327 -5.09 -1.05 22.22
C ILE A 327 -3.77 -1.84 22.19
N ALA A 328 -3.80 -3.13 22.54
CA ALA A 328 -2.62 -3.99 22.46
C ALA A 328 -2.10 -4.08 21.00
N GLY A 329 -3.01 -4.18 20.01
CA GLY A 329 -2.65 -4.12 18.59
C GLY A 329 -1.96 -2.81 18.20
N TYR A 330 -2.48 -1.67 18.64
CA TYR A 330 -1.82 -0.36 18.39
C TYR A 330 -0.45 -0.28 19.02
N GLN A 331 -0.28 -0.79 20.25
CA GLN A 331 1.03 -0.80 20.91
C GLN A 331 2.06 -1.62 20.11
N GLN A 332 1.64 -2.70 19.44
CA GLN A 332 2.54 -3.45 18.55
C GLN A 332 2.92 -2.65 17.29
N LEU A 333 1.99 -1.93 16.67
CA LEU A 333 2.32 -1.05 15.54
C LEU A 333 3.30 0.05 15.96
N ILE A 334 3.05 0.69 17.11
CA ILE A 334 3.92 1.75 17.66
C ILE A 334 5.33 1.20 17.91
N ALA A 335 5.44 0.07 18.62
CA ALA A 335 6.73 -0.53 18.93
C ALA A 335 7.54 -0.86 17.66
N ARG A 336 6.88 -1.39 16.62
CA ARG A 336 7.52 -1.74 15.34
C ARG A 336 7.92 -0.51 14.53
N ALA A 337 7.11 0.56 14.53
CA ALA A 337 7.47 1.84 13.90
C ALA A 337 8.69 2.49 14.59
N HIS A 338 8.70 2.52 15.91
CA HIS A 338 9.79 3.09 16.68
C HIS A 338 11.07 2.25 16.66
N SER A 339 11.00 0.95 16.33
CA SER A 339 12.18 0.09 16.17
C SER A 339 12.94 0.31 14.86
N GLN A 340 12.40 1.10 13.93
CA GLN A 340 13.09 1.42 12.69
C GLN A 340 14.30 2.33 12.95
N SER A 341 15.25 2.36 12.02
CA SER A 341 16.43 3.22 12.11
C SER A 341 16.56 4.10 10.85
N PRO A 342 16.26 5.39 10.94
CA PRO A 342 15.77 6.13 12.11
C PRO A 342 14.35 5.72 12.51
N PRO A 343 13.92 5.98 13.76
CA PRO A 343 12.55 5.73 14.19
C PRO A 343 11.53 6.46 13.32
N VAL A 344 10.45 5.74 12.94
CA VAL A 344 9.36 6.30 12.15
C VAL A 344 8.28 6.85 13.08
N ARG A 345 7.85 8.09 12.86
CA ARG A 345 6.75 8.70 13.62
C ARG A 345 5.42 8.04 13.26
N ILE A 346 4.62 7.71 14.27
CA ILE A 346 3.32 7.07 14.09
C ILE A 346 2.23 7.85 14.82
N TYR A 347 1.21 8.29 14.07
CA TYR A 347 0.10 9.11 14.55
C TYR A 347 -1.18 8.29 14.60
N GLY A 348 -1.88 8.36 15.74
CA GLY A 348 -3.14 7.67 15.94
C GLY A 348 -4.32 8.55 15.51
N ALA A 349 -5.13 8.07 14.58
CA ALA A 349 -6.38 8.71 14.24
C ALA A 349 -7.54 8.07 15.00
N THR A 350 -8.46 8.89 15.55
CA THR A 350 -9.62 8.39 16.29
C THR A 350 -10.65 7.75 15.36
N LEU A 351 -11.24 6.64 15.79
CA LEU A 351 -12.28 5.91 15.06
C LEU A 351 -13.53 6.77 14.91
N THR A 352 -14.04 6.88 13.69
CA THR A 352 -15.20 7.71 13.34
C THR A 352 -16.51 7.18 13.92
N PRO A 353 -17.55 8.03 14.11
CA PRO A 353 -18.88 7.61 14.55
C PRO A 353 -19.53 6.66 13.56
N PHE A 354 -20.36 5.70 14.06
CA PHE A 354 -20.96 4.68 13.21
C PHE A 354 -22.38 4.26 13.64
N GLU A 355 -23.05 5.03 14.54
CA GLU A 355 -24.43 4.76 14.95
C GLU A 355 -25.39 4.93 13.77
N GLY A 356 -26.25 3.95 13.60
CA GLY A 356 -27.26 3.92 12.54
C GLY A 356 -26.84 3.15 11.29
N THR A 357 -25.64 2.58 11.27
CA THR A 357 -25.21 1.67 10.21
C THR A 357 -25.98 0.36 10.22
N PHE A 358 -25.64 -0.58 9.34
CA PHE A 358 -26.42 -1.83 9.18
C PHE A 358 -26.50 -2.67 10.46
N ALA A 359 -27.59 -3.44 10.56
CA ALA A 359 -27.96 -4.19 11.76
C ALA A 359 -26.83 -5.10 12.27
N GLY A 360 -26.58 -5.05 13.57
CA GLY A 360 -25.57 -5.86 14.25
C GLY A 360 -24.14 -5.32 14.15
N TYR A 361 -23.84 -4.39 13.23
CA TYR A 361 -22.53 -3.77 13.15
C TYR A 361 -22.34 -2.71 14.25
N TYR A 362 -23.36 -1.91 14.51
CA TYR A 362 -23.45 -1.01 15.67
C TYR A 362 -24.29 -1.62 16.79
N THR A 363 -23.83 -1.52 18.02
CA THR A 363 -24.62 -1.67 19.27
C THR A 363 -24.08 -0.70 20.32
N PRO A 364 -24.82 -0.39 21.39
CA PRO A 364 -24.32 0.43 22.48
C PRO A 364 -23.02 -0.10 23.11
N GLU A 365 -22.88 -1.43 23.22
CA GLU A 365 -21.65 -2.05 23.74
C GLU A 365 -20.45 -1.79 22.81
N LYS A 366 -20.65 -1.87 21.50
CA LYS A 366 -19.63 -1.58 20.49
C LYS A 366 -19.23 -0.10 20.48
N GLU A 367 -20.20 0.80 20.70
CA GLU A 367 -19.92 2.22 20.88
C GLU A 367 -19.07 2.45 22.12
N ASN A 368 -19.35 1.80 23.24
CA ASN A 368 -18.52 1.90 24.44
C ASN A 368 -17.06 1.45 24.16
N ILE A 369 -16.86 0.41 23.35
CA ILE A 369 -15.53 -0.03 22.93
C ILE A 369 -14.85 1.07 22.09
N ARG A 370 -15.55 1.61 21.06
CA ARG A 370 -15.02 2.70 20.24
C ARG A 370 -14.63 3.92 21.08
N MET A 371 -15.48 4.33 21.99
CA MET A 371 -15.21 5.45 22.89
C MET A 371 -14.00 5.21 23.78
N ALA A 372 -13.86 3.99 24.34
CA ALA A 372 -12.71 3.62 25.15
C ALA A 372 -11.41 3.63 24.36
N VAL A 373 -11.43 3.11 23.12
CA VAL A 373 -10.29 3.14 22.19
C VAL A 373 -9.93 4.60 21.85
N ASN A 374 -10.91 5.42 21.48
CA ASN A 374 -10.69 6.83 21.15
C ASN A 374 -10.16 7.63 22.36
N HIS A 375 -10.67 7.33 23.56
CA HIS A 375 -10.14 7.93 24.80
C HIS A 375 -8.66 7.59 24.97
N TRP A 376 -8.28 6.32 24.81
CA TRP A 376 -6.88 5.91 24.91
C TRP A 376 -6.01 6.58 23.84
N ILE A 377 -6.47 6.65 22.58
CA ILE A 377 -5.74 7.35 21.51
C ILE A 377 -5.45 8.79 21.92
N ARG A 378 -6.45 9.51 22.48
CA ARG A 378 -6.32 10.92 22.88
C ARG A 378 -5.44 11.15 24.09
N THR A 379 -5.38 10.21 25.04
CA THR A 379 -4.86 10.49 26.39
C THR A 379 -3.64 9.69 26.81
N SER A 380 -3.34 8.59 26.13
CA SER A 380 -2.25 7.70 26.53
C SER A 380 -0.85 8.26 26.29
N GLY A 381 -0.69 9.20 25.37
CA GLY A 381 0.62 9.71 24.96
C GLY A 381 1.52 8.66 24.30
N LYS A 382 0.96 7.55 23.80
CA LYS A 382 1.73 6.48 23.17
C LYS A 382 1.98 6.70 21.67
N PHE A 383 1.02 7.27 20.97
CA PHE A 383 1.24 7.79 19.63
C PHE A 383 2.03 9.09 19.68
N ASP A 384 2.86 9.34 18.67
CA ASP A 384 3.65 10.57 18.58
C ASP A 384 2.78 11.82 18.39
N ALA A 385 1.59 11.65 17.80
CA ALA A 385 0.54 12.68 17.72
C ALA A 385 -0.83 12.02 17.54
N VAL A 386 -1.88 12.83 17.74
CA VAL A 386 -3.29 12.42 17.60
C VAL A 386 -3.95 13.25 16.52
N ILE A 387 -4.70 12.56 15.63
CA ILE A 387 -5.57 13.17 14.63
C ILE A 387 -7.02 12.83 15.01
N ASP A 388 -7.81 13.84 15.35
CA ASP A 388 -9.14 13.60 15.93
C ASP A 388 -10.25 13.61 14.87
N PHE A 389 -10.29 12.56 14.05
CA PHE A 389 -11.32 12.40 13.01
C PHE A 389 -12.73 12.20 13.59
N ASP A 390 -12.85 11.58 14.76
CA ASP A 390 -14.11 11.42 15.47
C ASP A 390 -14.79 12.79 15.68
N ARG A 391 -14.08 13.73 16.31
CA ARG A 391 -14.59 15.09 16.55
C ARG A 391 -14.77 15.89 15.26
N ALA A 392 -13.98 15.61 14.23
CA ALA A 392 -14.04 16.37 12.98
C ALA A 392 -15.35 16.16 12.22
N ILE A 393 -15.93 14.95 12.28
CA ILE A 393 -17.10 14.59 11.47
C ILE A 393 -18.32 14.11 12.26
N GLN A 394 -18.25 14.07 13.61
CA GLN A 394 -19.40 13.71 14.45
C GLN A 394 -20.52 14.76 14.37
N ASP A 395 -21.76 14.32 14.56
CA ASP A 395 -22.89 15.21 14.81
C ASP A 395 -22.77 15.78 16.24
N PRO A 396 -22.67 17.11 16.42
CA PRO A 396 -22.56 17.71 17.75
C PRO A 396 -23.71 17.39 18.70
N ALA A 397 -24.93 17.16 18.18
CA ALA A 397 -26.10 16.80 18.95
C ALA A 397 -26.15 15.30 19.30
N HIS A 398 -25.53 14.45 18.48
CA HIS A 398 -25.50 13.00 18.60
C HIS A 398 -24.11 12.43 18.28
N PRO A 399 -23.14 12.54 19.20
CA PRO A 399 -21.72 12.24 18.90
C PRO A 399 -21.40 10.81 18.44
N ALA A 400 -22.30 9.86 18.67
CA ALA A 400 -22.18 8.50 18.14
C ALA A 400 -22.50 8.41 16.63
N ARG A 401 -23.03 9.50 16.04
CA ARG A 401 -23.42 9.61 14.62
C ARG A 401 -22.49 10.52 13.87
N MET A 402 -22.26 10.16 12.61
CA MET A 402 -21.66 11.10 11.66
C MET A 402 -22.66 12.22 11.35
N ALA A 403 -22.16 13.46 11.26
CA ALA A 403 -23.00 14.59 10.88
C ALA A 403 -23.64 14.36 9.50
N PRO A 404 -24.93 14.69 9.29
CA PRO A 404 -25.65 14.37 8.05
C PRO A 404 -24.97 14.89 6.77
N GLY A 405 -24.29 16.03 6.84
CA GLY A 405 -23.55 16.61 5.71
C GLY A 405 -22.29 15.86 5.30
N TYR A 406 -21.80 14.96 6.15
CA TYR A 406 -20.56 14.19 5.93
C TYR A 406 -20.80 12.72 5.64
N ASP A 407 -22.01 12.23 5.87
CA ASP A 407 -22.40 10.83 5.72
C ASP A 407 -22.74 10.49 4.25
N SER A 408 -22.28 9.36 3.77
CA SER A 408 -22.59 8.84 2.43
C SER A 408 -23.98 8.22 2.32
N GLY A 409 -24.71 8.08 3.44
CA GLY A 409 -26.02 7.46 3.55
C GLY A 409 -26.00 6.09 4.21
N ASP A 410 -24.84 5.47 4.44
CA ASP A 410 -24.72 4.17 5.11
C ASP A 410 -24.34 4.26 6.60
N LYS A 411 -24.17 5.46 7.13
CA LYS A 411 -23.86 5.77 8.53
C LYS A 411 -22.52 5.22 9.04
N LEU A 412 -21.63 4.86 8.10
CA LEU A 412 -20.30 4.32 8.39
C LEU A 412 -19.22 5.05 7.60
N HIS A 413 -19.45 5.27 6.31
CA HIS A 413 -18.45 5.87 5.42
C HIS A 413 -18.77 7.34 5.16
N PRO A 414 -17.77 8.21 5.20
CA PRO A 414 -17.91 9.60 4.77
C PRO A 414 -18.25 9.72 3.28
N ASN A 415 -18.96 10.78 2.92
CA ASN A 415 -19.02 11.27 1.54
C ASN A 415 -17.81 12.16 1.22
N ASP A 416 -17.71 12.71 0.02
CA ASP A 416 -16.60 13.58 -0.41
C ASP A 416 -16.38 14.77 0.55
N ALA A 417 -17.47 15.37 1.07
CA ALA A 417 -17.37 16.48 2.02
C ALA A 417 -16.82 16.03 3.38
N GLY A 418 -17.24 14.83 3.83
CA GLY A 418 -16.74 14.22 5.05
C GLY A 418 -15.25 13.88 4.96
N TYR A 419 -14.80 13.28 3.86
CA TYR A 419 -13.38 13.00 3.61
C TYR A 419 -12.54 14.26 3.58
N ARG A 420 -13.03 15.31 2.91
CA ARG A 420 -12.37 16.62 2.90
C ARG A 420 -12.27 17.20 4.30
N LYS A 421 -13.34 17.12 5.09
CA LYS A 421 -13.35 17.59 6.48
C LYS A 421 -12.36 16.85 7.35
N MET A 422 -12.23 15.51 7.17
CA MET A 422 -11.20 14.72 7.84
C MET A 422 -9.81 15.24 7.48
N SER A 423 -9.50 15.39 6.19
CA SER A 423 -8.22 15.93 5.77
C SER A 423 -7.95 17.31 6.34
N GLU A 424 -8.94 18.24 6.33
CA GLU A 424 -8.82 19.59 6.85
C GLU A 424 -8.52 19.64 8.35
N SER A 425 -8.94 18.63 9.11
CA SER A 425 -8.66 18.53 10.54
C SER A 425 -7.22 18.16 10.89
N ILE A 426 -6.45 17.70 9.89
CA ILE A 426 -5.04 17.34 10.08
C ILE A 426 -4.19 18.62 10.13
N ASP A 427 -3.47 18.81 11.22
CA ASP A 427 -2.42 19.84 11.31
C ASP A 427 -1.23 19.44 10.44
N LEU A 428 -0.96 20.21 9.39
CA LEU A 428 0.16 19.94 8.48
C LEU A 428 1.53 20.15 9.14
N GLY A 429 1.61 20.86 10.27
CA GLY A 429 2.84 21.01 11.06
C GLY A 429 3.36 19.68 11.63
N LEU A 430 2.52 18.66 11.74
CA LEU A 430 2.92 17.32 12.16
C LEU A 430 3.95 16.66 11.24
N PHE A 431 4.05 17.11 10.00
CA PHE A 431 4.89 16.52 8.96
C PHE A 431 6.15 17.37 8.63
N GLU A 432 6.56 18.20 9.55
CA GLU A 432 7.78 19.02 9.44
C GLU A 432 9.01 18.35 10.03
#